data_3f5e980e88079b761765b368ea7f949e
#
_entry.id   3f5e980e88079b761765b368ea7f949e
#
_cell.length_a   1.000
_cell.length_b   1.000
_cell.length_c   1.000
_cell.angle_alpha   90.00
_cell.angle_beta   90.00
_cell.angle_gamma   90.00
#
_symmetry.space_group_name_H-M   'P 1'
#
loop_
_entity.id
_entity.type
_entity.pdbx_description
1 polymer ?
#
loop_
_entity_poly.entity_id
_entity_poly.type
_entity_poly.pdbx_seq_one_letter_code
_entity_poly.pdbx_strand_id
1 'polypeptide(L)'
;NKINIKWKKTSGTTNYIVYYKEAGSKKWIKIKTLDNTKSSYTHTSSKKYPIDTGYKYTYTVKAYNKKTKKSGAYNKKGLTTNTVPQTVKLNEAKLNSNGSVTISWFKAGGADQYEVYVRNKDNTKWLSLDTVSGLSCTDKYPFEGQDNIYTVKAYAKSGKAGKYDTNGVKVYVPSGDDDDKPDITPAPTFTEEQFAAEIFRLTNVERAKHGEPLVQTNNDLNRAAMERAKEISIKFSHTRPDGTDSTSIL
;
A
#
# COMPACT_ATOMS: atom_id res chain seq x y z
N ASN A 1 -4.96 -16.81 -4.94
CA ASN A 1 -4.04 -16.92 -3.80
C ASN A 1 -3.57 -18.36 -3.62
N LYS A 2 -2.33 -18.55 -3.11
CA LYS A 2 -1.72 -19.85 -2.85
C LYS A 2 -0.96 -19.83 -1.53
N ILE A 3 -1.08 -20.90 -0.73
CA ILE A 3 -0.32 -21.08 0.51
C ILE A 3 0.35 -22.46 0.45
N ASN A 4 1.67 -22.49 0.64
CA ASN A 4 2.45 -23.72 0.66
C ASN A 4 2.59 -24.21 2.11
N ILE A 5 2.16 -25.43 2.36
CA ILE A 5 2.22 -26.12 3.64
C ILE A 5 3.28 -27.21 3.53
N LYS A 6 4.25 -27.24 4.46
CA LYS A 6 5.29 -28.27 4.54
C LYS A 6 5.26 -28.95 5.91
N TRP A 7 5.60 -30.23 5.96
CA TRP A 7 5.69 -31.01 7.20
C TRP A 7 6.83 -32.02 7.15
N LYS A 8 7.24 -32.48 8.32
CA LYS A 8 8.17 -33.61 8.43
C LYS A 8 7.40 -34.92 8.30
N LYS A 9 7.95 -35.87 7.55
CA LYS A 9 7.38 -37.24 7.43
C LYS A 9 7.43 -37.94 8.77
N THR A 10 6.41 -38.80 9.02
CA THR A 10 6.26 -39.55 10.26
C THR A 10 6.21 -41.04 9.89
N SER A 11 6.95 -41.89 10.63
CA SER A 11 6.93 -43.34 10.44
C SER A 11 5.55 -43.94 10.69
N GLY A 12 5.27 -45.09 10.08
CA GLY A 12 3.98 -45.77 10.22
C GLY A 12 2.78 -45.07 9.58
N THR A 13 3.01 -43.98 8.84
CA THR A 13 1.98 -43.20 8.16
C THR A 13 1.71 -43.78 6.78
N THR A 14 0.43 -43.89 6.40
CA THR A 14 0.02 -44.20 5.02
C THR A 14 -0.49 -43.01 4.28
N ASN A 15 -1.03 -42.00 4.99
CA ASN A 15 -1.60 -40.80 4.42
C ASN A 15 -1.40 -39.59 5.32
N TYR A 16 -1.34 -38.40 4.70
CA TYR A 16 -1.41 -37.11 5.38
C TYR A 16 -2.73 -36.44 5.02
N ILE A 17 -3.42 -35.88 6.04
CA ILE A 17 -4.67 -35.14 5.86
C ILE A 17 -4.39 -33.69 6.22
N VAL A 18 -4.56 -32.80 5.26
CA VAL A 18 -4.36 -31.36 5.42
C VAL A 18 -5.70 -30.70 5.78
N TYR A 19 -5.67 -29.91 6.82
CA TYR A 19 -6.79 -29.11 7.28
C TYR A 19 -6.44 -27.63 7.29
N TYR A 20 -7.42 -26.79 7.08
CA TYR A 20 -7.30 -25.36 7.27
C TYR A 20 -8.53 -24.79 7.96
N LYS A 21 -8.40 -23.57 8.45
CA LYS A 21 -9.48 -22.72 8.92
C LYS A 21 -9.08 -21.25 8.81
N GLU A 22 -10.03 -20.35 8.70
CA GLU A 22 -9.80 -18.95 8.94
C GLU A 22 -9.44 -18.72 10.41
N ALA A 23 -8.49 -17.82 10.70
CA ALA A 23 -8.06 -17.56 12.06
C ALA A 23 -9.25 -17.00 12.88
N GLY A 24 -9.43 -17.54 14.09
CA GLY A 24 -10.60 -17.26 14.93
C GLY A 24 -11.72 -18.28 14.77
N SER A 25 -11.83 -19.00 13.64
CA SER A 25 -12.79 -20.08 13.49
C SER A 25 -12.43 -21.28 14.37
N LYS A 26 -13.44 -21.89 14.99
CA LYS A 26 -13.28 -23.14 15.77
C LYS A 26 -13.27 -24.37 14.86
N LYS A 27 -13.84 -24.30 13.65
CA LYS A 27 -14.08 -25.44 12.76
C LYS A 27 -12.93 -25.66 11.79
N TRP A 28 -12.28 -26.82 11.86
CA TRP A 28 -11.30 -27.27 10.87
C TRP A 28 -11.99 -27.83 9.61
N ILE A 29 -11.54 -27.42 8.46
CA ILE A 29 -12.01 -27.88 7.15
C ILE A 29 -10.92 -28.78 6.54
N LYS A 30 -11.25 -30.02 6.21
CA LYS A 30 -10.38 -30.92 5.47
C LYS A 30 -10.31 -30.47 4.02
N ILE A 31 -9.10 -30.24 3.51
CA ILE A 31 -8.89 -29.77 2.12
C ILE A 31 -8.27 -30.82 1.22
N LYS A 32 -7.39 -31.68 1.77
CA LYS A 32 -6.70 -32.70 0.95
C LYS A 32 -6.31 -33.91 1.79
N THR A 33 -6.32 -35.08 1.16
CA THR A 33 -5.64 -36.28 1.62
C THR A 33 -4.55 -36.61 0.62
N LEU A 34 -3.34 -36.87 1.10
CA LEU A 34 -2.15 -37.17 0.33
C LEU A 34 -1.55 -38.50 0.80
N ASP A 35 -0.84 -39.20 -0.08
CA ASP A 35 -0.07 -40.37 0.29
C ASP A 35 1.15 -39.99 1.16
N ASN A 36 1.80 -41.01 1.75
CA ASN A 36 2.93 -40.84 2.67
C ASN A 36 4.23 -40.43 1.97
N THR A 37 4.27 -40.45 0.62
CA THR A 37 5.44 -39.94 -0.14
C THR A 37 5.54 -38.43 -0.09
N LYS A 38 4.43 -37.74 0.09
CA LYS A 38 4.37 -36.29 0.11
C LYS A 38 4.75 -35.72 1.48
N SER A 39 5.44 -34.56 1.46
CA SER A 39 5.79 -33.74 2.62
C SER A 39 5.41 -32.27 2.45
N SER A 40 4.66 -31.95 1.39
CA SER A 40 4.14 -30.61 1.14
C SER A 40 2.83 -30.66 0.38
N TYR A 41 2.07 -29.57 0.48
CA TYR A 41 0.86 -29.32 -0.28
C TYR A 41 0.70 -27.82 -0.53
N THR A 42 0.40 -27.45 -1.76
CA THR A 42 0.04 -26.07 -2.09
C THR A 42 -1.49 -25.94 -2.15
N HIS A 43 -2.05 -25.27 -1.14
CA HIS A 43 -3.46 -24.89 -1.17
C HIS A 43 -3.62 -23.71 -2.13
N THR A 44 -4.33 -23.92 -3.23
CA THR A 44 -4.74 -22.88 -4.18
C THR A 44 -6.18 -22.48 -3.87
N SER A 45 -6.45 -21.20 -3.79
CA SER A 45 -7.80 -20.67 -3.56
C SER A 45 -8.78 -21.18 -4.60
N SER A 46 -9.95 -21.60 -4.13
CA SER A 46 -11.05 -22.07 -4.98
C SER A 46 -12.38 -21.68 -4.34
N LYS A 47 -13.48 -21.76 -5.10
CA LYS A 47 -14.83 -21.49 -4.57
C LYS A 47 -15.16 -22.36 -3.35
N LYS A 48 -14.72 -23.63 -3.32
CA LYS A 48 -14.96 -24.57 -2.21
C LYS A 48 -14.05 -24.33 -1.00
N TYR A 49 -12.83 -23.90 -1.24
CA TYR A 49 -11.79 -23.66 -0.24
C TYR A 49 -11.14 -22.31 -0.50
N PRO A 50 -11.80 -21.19 -0.14
CA PRO A 50 -11.31 -19.86 -0.46
C PRO A 50 -10.09 -19.48 0.38
N ILE A 51 -9.21 -18.71 -0.24
CA ILE A 51 -8.12 -17.97 0.40
C ILE A 51 -8.24 -16.53 -0.11
N ASP A 52 -8.84 -15.67 0.71
CA ASP A 52 -9.02 -14.26 0.37
C ASP A 52 -7.83 -13.44 0.86
N THR A 53 -7.49 -12.38 0.14
CA THR A 53 -6.37 -11.52 0.50
C THR A 53 -6.72 -10.65 1.70
N GLY A 54 -5.77 -10.50 2.60
CA GLY A 54 -5.92 -9.71 3.83
C GLY A 54 -6.40 -10.51 5.04
N TYR A 55 -6.71 -11.80 4.86
CA TYR A 55 -7.17 -12.66 5.93
C TYR A 55 -6.07 -13.57 6.48
N LYS A 56 -6.25 -14.05 7.71
CA LYS A 56 -5.37 -15.02 8.36
C LYS A 56 -5.95 -16.41 8.24
N TYR A 57 -5.12 -17.36 7.85
CA TYR A 57 -5.49 -18.77 7.76
C TYR A 57 -4.56 -19.63 8.61
N THR A 58 -5.14 -20.60 9.30
CA THR A 58 -4.41 -21.55 10.14
C THR A 58 -4.48 -22.93 9.52
N TYR A 59 -3.34 -23.60 9.45
CA TYR A 59 -3.20 -24.93 8.85
C TYR A 59 -2.68 -25.93 9.86
N THR A 60 -3.14 -27.19 9.71
CA THR A 60 -2.55 -28.34 10.40
C THR A 60 -2.55 -29.55 9.48
N VAL A 61 -1.64 -30.47 9.74
CA VAL A 61 -1.51 -31.73 9.01
C VAL A 61 -1.56 -32.89 10.00
N LYS A 62 -2.38 -33.86 9.68
CA LYS A 62 -2.62 -35.05 10.52
C LYS A 62 -2.08 -36.28 9.79
N ALA A 63 -1.17 -37.01 10.42
CA ALA A 63 -0.74 -38.32 9.96
C ALA A 63 -1.86 -39.35 10.22
N TYR A 64 -2.09 -40.24 9.26
CA TYR A 64 -3.13 -41.25 9.33
C TYR A 64 -2.64 -42.60 8.78
N ASN A 65 -2.96 -43.69 9.47
CA ASN A 65 -2.68 -45.03 9.01
C ASN A 65 -4.02 -45.70 8.64
N LYS A 66 -4.17 -45.99 7.34
CA LYS A 66 -5.37 -46.64 6.79
C LYS A 66 -5.60 -48.05 7.32
N LYS A 67 -4.52 -48.83 7.52
CA LYS A 67 -4.62 -50.23 7.97
C LYS A 67 -5.16 -50.33 9.40
N THR A 68 -4.61 -49.49 10.29
CA THR A 68 -5.04 -49.47 11.71
C THR A 68 -6.17 -48.50 11.98
N LYS A 69 -6.61 -47.70 11.01
CA LYS A 69 -7.59 -46.63 11.13
C LYS A 69 -7.26 -45.58 12.23
N LYS A 70 -6.00 -45.51 12.64
CA LYS A 70 -5.53 -44.59 13.69
C LYS A 70 -4.85 -43.36 13.12
N SER A 71 -4.97 -42.27 13.86
CA SER A 71 -4.28 -40.99 13.59
C SER A 71 -3.19 -40.77 14.61
N GLY A 72 -2.05 -40.25 14.15
CA GLY A 72 -1.00 -39.76 15.04
C GLY A 72 -1.36 -38.42 15.72
N ALA A 73 -0.52 -38.03 16.67
CA ALA A 73 -0.58 -36.69 17.23
C ALA A 73 -0.38 -35.62 16.14
N TYR A 74 -1.00 -34.47 16.32
CA TYR A 74 -0.88 -33.37 15.39
C TYR A 74 -0.93 -32.03 16.14
N ASN A 75 -0.44 -30.98 15.51
CA ASN A 75 -0.51 -29.64 16.09
C ASN A 75 -1.98 -29.13 16.08
N LYS A 76 -2.64 -29.22 17.24
CA LYS A 76 -4.03 -28.76 17.42
C LYS A 76 -4.18 -27.26 17.29
N LYS A 77 -3.15 -26.45 17.64
CA LYS A 77 -3.13 -24.99 17.46
C LYS A 77 -2.97 -24.64 15.98
N GLY A 78 -2.23 -25.45 15.22
CA GLY A 78 -1.86 -25.18 13.82
C GLY A 78 -0.79 -24.10 13.69
N LEU A 79 -0.47 -23.79 12.44
CA LEU A 79 0.41 -22.68 12.07
C LEU A 79 -0.41 -21.65 11.29
N THR A 80 -0.35 -20.40 11.73
CA THR A 80 -1.11 -19.30 11.13
C THR A 80 -0.23 -18.50 10.16
N THR A 81 -0.80 -18.16 9.01
CA THR A 81 -0.18 -17.26 8.02
C THR A 81 -1.17 -16.19 7.58
N ASN A 82 -0.66 -15.05 7.16
CA ASN A 82 -1.44 -13.96 6.59
C ASN A 82 -1.33 -14.01 5.08
N THR A 83 -2.42 -13.67 4.40
CA THR A 83 -2.38 -13.32 2.99
C THR A 83 -2.28 -11.80 2.86
N VAL A 84 -1.44 -11.36 1.94
CA VAL A 84 -1.26 -9.93 1.63
C VAL A 84 -1.28 -9.74 0.12
N PRO A 85 -1.54 -8.53 -0.40
CA PRO A 85 -1.41 -8.26 -1.82
C PRO A 85 -0.01 -8.61 -2.35
N GLN A 86 0.06 -8.96 -3.61
CA GLN A 86 1.34 -9.12 -4.30
C GLN A 86 2.07 -7.78 -4.35
N THR A 87 3.40 -7.83 -4.38
CA THR A 87 4.22 -6.65 -4.68
C THR A 87 3.80 -6.08 -6.02
N VAL A 88 3.62 -4.77 -6.07
CA VAL A 88 3.26 -4.07 -7.31
C VAL A 88 4.44 -4.13 -8.27
N LYS A 89 4.18 -4.54 -9.50
CA LYS A 89 5.14 -4.42 -10.60
C LYS A 89 4.98 -3.04 -11.20
N LEU A 90 5.98 -2.18 -11.02
CA LEU A 90 6.00 -0.86 -11.62
C LEU A 90 6.20 -0.99 -13.13
N ASN A 91 5.61 -0.07 -13.89
CA ASN A 91 5.77 0.02 -15.32
C ASN A 91 6.77 1.15 -15.64
N GLU A 92 6.37 2.40 -15.42
CA GLU A 92 7.20 3.57 -15.69
C GLU A 92 6.83 4.76 -14.80
N ALA A 93 7.75 5.72 -14.70
CA ALA A 93 7.49 7.09 -14.29
C ALA A 93 7.86 8.00 -15.47
N LYS A 94 6.88 8.72 -15.99
CA LYS A 94 7.03 9.56 -17.21
C LYS A 94 6.84 11.03 -16.87
N LEU A 95 7.84 11.84 -17.22
CA LEU A 95 7.72 13.29 -17.17
C LEU A 95 6.79 13.76 -18.30
N ASN A 96 5.81 14.55 -17.95
CA ASN A 96 4.84 15.17 -18.86
C ASN A 96 5.35 16.56 -19.30
N SER A 97 4.83 17.07 -20.41
CA SER A 97 5.19 18.39 -20.94
C SER A 97 4.88 19.57 -20.02
N ASN A 98 3.96 19.37 -19.06
CA ASN A 98 3.62 20.37 -18.06
C ASN A 98 4.44 20.27 -16.75
N GLY A 99 5.53 19.49 -16.75
CA GLY A 99 6.39 19.30 -15.59
C GLY A 99 5.91 18.27 -14.55
N SER A 100 4.66 17.79 -14.64
CA SER A 100 4.18 16.73 -13.77
C SER A 100 4.76 15.35 -14.14
N VAL A 101 4.71 14.38 -13.22
CA VAL A 101 5.15 13.00 -13.47
C VAL A 101 3.98 12.04 -13.35
N THR A 102 3.74 11.24 -14.39
CA THR A 102 2.75 10.16 -14.34
C THR A 102 3.45 8.83 -14.06
N ILE A 103 3.04 8.18 -12.97
CA ILE A 103 3.52 6.87 -12.55
C ILE A 103 2.45 5.84 -12.93
N SER A 104 2.86 4.72 -13.52
CA SER A 104 1.98 3.62 -13.88
C SER A 104 2.51 2.27 -13.41
N TRP A 105 1.60 1.31 -13.21
CA TRP A 105 1.93 -0.03 -12.73
C TRP A 105 0.95 -1.09 -13.21
N PHE A 106 1.33 -2.35 -13.06
CA PHE A 106 0.47 -3.49 -13.35
C PHE A 106 -0.39 -3.86 -12.14
N LYS A 107 -1.59 -4.35 -12.40
CA LYS A 107 -2.51 -4.80 -11.34
C LYS A 107 -1.84 -5.87 -10.47
N ALA A 108 -1.76 -5.60 -9.15
CA ALA A 108 -1.27 -6.56 -8.17
C ALA A 108 -2.40 -7.49 -7.71
N GLY A 109 -2.11 -8.80 -7.66
CA GLY A 109 -3.09 -9.77 -7.17
C GLY A 109 -3.49 -9.50 -5.72
N GLY A 110 -4.79 -9.40 -5.47
CA GLY A 110 -5.35 -9.13 -4.14
C GLY A 110 -5.36 -7.67 -3.70
N ALA A 111 -4.97 -6.75 -4.58
CA ALA A 111 -5.06 -5.32 -4.33
C ALA A 111 -6.50 -4.82 -4.52
N ASP A 112 -6.91 -3.92 -3.64
CA ASP A 112 -8.14 -3.13 -3.69
C ASP A 112 -7.80 -1.66 -3.98
N GLN A 113 -6.71 -1.17 -3.39
CA GLN A 113 -6.19 0.18 -3.59
C GLN A 113 -4.66 0.20 -3.53
N TYR A 114 -4.08 1.30 -3.98
CA TYR A 114 -2.66 1.52 -4.11
C TYR A 114 -2.27 2.84 -3.46
N GLU A 115 -1.27 2.83 -2.63
CA GLU A 115 -0.64 4.03 -2.08
C GLU A 115 0.68 4.26 -2.82
N VAL A 116 0.83 5.45 -3.40
CA VAL A 116 1.98 5.87 -4.20
C VAL A 116 2.90 6.69 -3.31
N TYR A 117 4.19 6.43 -3.44
CA TYR A 117 5.23 7.10 -2.68
C TYR A 117 6.28 7.68 -3.60
N VAL A 118 6.86 8.79 -3.17
CA VAL A 118 7.99 9.44 -3.84
C VAL A 118 9.12 9.68 -2.84
N ARG A 119 10.34 9.70 -3.32
CA ARG A 119 11.53 10.23 -2.65
C ARG A 119 12.51 10.76 -3.67
N ASN A 120 13.39 11.67 -3.27
CA ASN A 120 14.58 12.03 -4.06
C ASN A 120 15.76 11.12 -3.70
N LYS A 121 16.89 11.26 -4.41
CA LYS A 121 18.10 10.45 -4.18
C LYS A 121 18.72 10.65 -2.79
N ASP A 122 18.59 11.85 -2.23
CA ASP A 122 19.23 12.25 -0.97
C ASP A 122 18.37 11.89 0.25
N ASN A 123 17.10 11.55 0.03
CA ASN A 123 16.17 11.19 1.09
C ASN A 123 15.92 9.68 1.10
N THR A 124 16.22 9.03 2.23
CA THR A 124 15.96 7.60 2.42
C THR A 124 14.51 7.30 2.79
N LYS A 125 13.73 8.31 3.20
CA LYS A 125 12.33 8.15 3.59
C LYS A 125 11.41 8.37 2.40
N TRP A 126 10.42 7.49 2.28
CA TRP A 126 9.34 7.60 1.31
C TRP A 126 8.27 8.57 1.80
N LEU A 127 7.91 9.54 0.97
CA LEU A 127 6.78 10.44 1.16
C LEU A 127 5.55 9.84 0.51
N SER A 128 4.42 9.80 1.21
CA SER A 128 3.14 9.39 0.62
C SER A 128 2.65 10.49 -0.31
N LEU A 129 2.35 10.13 -1.55
CA LEU A 129 1.86 11.06 -2.56
C LEU A 129 0.33 11.01 -2.65
N ASP A 130 -0.23 9.82 -2.86
CA ASP A 130 -1.68 9.64 -3.03
C ASP A 130 -2.09 8.18 -2.82
N THR A 131 -3.40 7.96 -2.60
CA THR A 131 -4.01 6.63 -2.54
C THR A 131 -5.11 6.50 -3.59
N VAL A 132 -4.92 5.59 -4.55
CA VAL A 132 -5.79 5.43 -5.71
C VAL A 132 -6.25 3.98 -5.88
N SER A 133 -7.38 3.79 -6.55
CA SER A 133 -7.87 2.46 -6.98
C SER A 133 -7.46 2.12 -8.42
N GLY A 134 -6.99 3.12 -9.18
CA GLY A 134 -6.50 2.99 -10.55
C GLY A 134 -5.12 2.33 -10.65
N LEU A 135 -4.58 2.29 -11.85
CA LEU A 135 -3.25 1.74 -12.15
C LEU A 135 -2.24 2.82 -12.57
N SER A 136 -2.56 4.06 -12.29
CA SER A 136 -1.69 5.21 -12.49
C SER A 136 -2.00 6.30 -11.46
N CYS A 137 -1.02 7.17 -11.22
CA CYS A 137 -1.12 8.36 -10.40
C CYS A 137 -0.26 9.45 -11.03
N THR A 138 -0.64 10.71 -10.87
CA THR A 138 0.15 11.84 -11.36
C THR A 138 0.63 12.66 -10.19
N ASP A 139 1.96 12.74 -10.06
CA ASP A 139 2.62 13.72 -9.20
C ASP A 139 2.61 15.07 -9.94
N LYS A 140 1.84 16.00 -9.43
CA LYS A 140 1.71 17.34 -10.03
C LYS A 140 2.91 18.23 -9.71
N TYR A 141 3.65 17.92 -8.65
CA TYR A 141 4.71 18.75 -8.09
C TYR A 141 5.92 17.89 -7.71
N PRO A 142 6.57 17.26 -8.70
CA PRO A 142 7.78 16.47 -8.44
C PRO A 142 8.92 17.38 -7.98
N PHE A 143 9.94 16.81 -7.36
CA PHE A 143 11.16 17.54 -6.99
C PHE A 143 11.90 17.94 -8.26
N GLU A 144 12.05 19.24 -8.50
CA GLU A 144 12.76 19.78 -9.67
C GLU A 144 14.29 19.71 -9.50
N GLY A 145 15.03 19.76 -10.61
CA GLY A 145 16.49 19.72 -10.65
C GLY A 145 17.11 18.40 -10.20
N GLN A 146 16.33 17.33 -10.08
CA GLN A 146 16.81 16.09 -9.48
C GLN A 146 16.04 14.84 -9.90
N ASP A 147 16.60 13.69 -9.53
CA ASP A 147 15.94 12.40 -9.69
C ASP A 147 14.82 12.22 -8.67
N ASN A 148 13.63 11.92 -9.15
CA ASN A 148 12.49 11.46 -8.36
C ASN A 148 12.39 9.95 -8.48
N ILE A 149 12.23 9.27 -7.35
CA ILE A 149 12.08 7.82 -7.29
C ILE A 149 10.71 7.51 -6.74
N TYR A 150 9.91 6.74 -7.47
CA TYR A 150 8.54 6.40 -7.12
C TYR A 150 8.41 4.92 -6.81
N THR A 151 7.57 4.59 -5.84
CA THR A 151 7.16 3.22 -5.56
C THR A 151 5.68 3.16 -5.21
N VAL A 152 5.10 1.95 -5.30
CA VAL A 152 3.68 1.74 -5.08
C VAL A 152 3.47 0.54 -4.17
N LYS A 153 2.63 0.71 -3.17
CA LYS A 153 2.27 -0.31 -2.20
C LYS A 153 0.80 -0.66 -2.32
N ALA A 154 0.51 -1.93 -2.54
CA ALA A 154 -0.86 -2.40 -2.67
C ALA A 154 -1.48 -2.72 -1.31
N TYR A 155 -2.75 -2.38 -1.14
CA TYR A 155 -3.57 -2.70 0.03
C TYR A 155 -4.74 -3.57 -0.37
N ALA A 156 -5.03 -4.58 0.44
CA ALA A 156 -6.25 -5.36 0.34
C ALA A 156 -7.44 -4.58 0.92
N LYS A 157 -8.67 -4.96 0.57
CA LYS A 157 -9.92 -4.41 1.14
C LYS A 157 -9.95 -4.46 2.67
N SER A 158 -9.23 -5.38 3.30
CA SER A 158 -9.07 -5.47 4.76
C SER A 158 -8.09 -4.46 5.37
N GLY A 159 -7.49 -3.57 4.58
CA GLY A 159 -6.43 -2.64 4.99
C GLY A 159 -5.05 -3.28 5.12
N LYS A 160 -4.90 -4.59 4.84
CA LYS A 160 -3.57 -5.24 4.90
C LYS A 160 -2.73 -4.88 3.68
N ALA A 161 -1.53 -4.36 3.96
CA ALA A 161 -0.56 -3.96 2.96
C ALA A 161 0.27 -5.15 2.43
N GLY A 162 0.60 -5.13 1.16
CA GLY A 162 1.63 -5.93 0.52
C GLY A 162 3.04 -5.38 0.79
N LYS A 163 4.04 -6.08 0.26
CA LYS A 163 5.40 -5.53 0.12
C LYS A 163 5.41 -4.55 -1.06
N TYR A 164 6.37 -3.64 -1.07
CA TYR A 164 6.62 -2.72 -2.19
C TYR A 164 8.06 -2.89 -2.70
N ASP A 165 8.31 -2.41 -3.91
CA ASP A 165 9.65 -2.37 -4.49
C ASP A 165 10.43 -1.22 -3.86
N THR A 166 11.50 -1.54 -3.14
CA THR A 166 12.37 -0.56 -2.47
C THR A 166 13.28 0.20 -3.43
N ASN A 167 13.50 -0.32 -4.65
CA ASN A 167 14.27 0.38 -5.68
C ASN A 167 13.43 1.45 -6.37
N GLY A 168 12.15 1.13 -6.65
CA GLY A 168 11.24 2.02 -7.33
C GLY A 168 11.56 2.22 -8.83
N VAL A 169 10.85 3.15 -9.45
CA VAL A 169 11.14 3.67 -10.79
C VAL A 169 11.60 5.12 -10.68
N LYS A 170 12.56 5.48 -11.51
CA LYS A 170 13.24 6.78 -11.45
C LYS A 170 12.93 7.62 -12.68
N VAL A 171 12.76 8.92 -12.46
CA VAL A 171 12.69 9.94 -13.51
C VAL A 171 13.40 11.20 -13.05
N TYR A 172 14.21 11.79 -13.93
CA TYR A 172 14.79 13.11 -13.71
C TYR A 172 13.78 14.19 -14.11
N VAL A 173 13.60 15.18 -13.25
CA VAL A 173 12.77 16.36 -13.52
C VAL A 173 13.71 17.56 -13.60
N PRO A 174 13.80 18.24 -14.75
CA PRO A 174 14.66 19.42 -14.90
C PRO A 174 14.24 20.52 -13.92
N SER A 175 15.22 21.34 -13.48
CA SER A 175 14.90 22.60 -12.82
C SER A 175 14.33 23.56 -13.87
N GLY A 176 13.34 24.35 -13.48
CA GLY A 176 12.77 25.37 -14.38
C GLY A 176 13.74 26.50 -14.81
N ASP A 177 14.98 26.48 -14.28
CA ASP A 177 16.01 27.51 -14.46
C ASP A 177 16.99 27.24 -15.65
N ASP A 178 16.62 26.37 -16.62
CA ASP A 178 17.39 26.27 -17.84
C ASP A 178 17.19 27.56 -18.68
N ASP A 179 18.21 28.43 -18.65
CA ASP A 179 18.32 29.75 -19.29
C ASP A 179 18.17 29.79 -20.82
N ASP A 180 17.69 28.71 -21.47
CA ASP A 180 17.53 28.58 -22.92
C ASP A 180 16.09 28.66 -23.44
N LYS A 181 15.12 29.16 -22.65
CA LYS A 181 13.79 29.49 -23.18
C LYS A 181 13.63 30.99 -23.34
N PRO A 182 13.18 31.48 -24.54
CA PRO A 182 12.85 32.88 -24.69
C PRO A 182 11.73 33.24 -23.70
N ASP A 183 12.02 34.31 -22.94
CA ASP A 183 11.17 34.92 -21.94
C ASP A 183 9.84 35.44 -22.55
N ILE A 184 8.83 34.57 -22.63
CA ILE A 184 7.43 34.97 -22.86
C ILE A 184 6.46 34.01 -22.16
N THR A 185 6.62 33.78 -20.85
CA THR A 185 5.53 33.21 -20.05
C THR A 185 5.30 34.09 -18.85
N PRO A 186 4.06 34.59 -18.64
CA PRO A 186 3.72 35.23 -17.37
C PRO A 186 4.02 34.25 -16.25
N ALA A 187 4.56 34.75 -15.13
CA ALA A 187 4.85 33.96 -13.95
C ALA A 187 3.67 33.01 -13.68
N PRO A 188 3.90 31.72 -13.40
CA PRO A 188 2.80 30.79 -13.18
C PRO A 188 1.95 31.32 -12.05
N THR A 189 0.71 31.67 -12.37
CA THR A 189 -0.30 31.98 -11.37
C THR A 189 -0.65 30.66 -10.70
N PHE A 190 -0.05 30.39 -9.55
CA PHE A 190 -0.43 29.26 -8.72
C PHE A 190 -1.90 29.38 -8.34
N THR A 191 -2.70 28.36 -8.57
CA THR A 191 -4.02 28.28 -7.94
C THR A 191 -3.84 28.10 -6.43
N GLU A 192 -4.87 28.45 -5.64
CA GLU A 192 -4.85 28.26 -4.19
C GLU A 192 -4.51 26.81 -3.81
N GLU A 193 -5.04 25.83 -4.59
CA GLU A 193 -4.76 24.41 -4.38
C GLU A 193 -3.30 24.02 -4.69
N GLN A 194 -2.71 24.62 -5.73
CA GLN A 194 -1.32 24.43 -6.08
C GLN A 194 -0.40 24.97 -4.98
N PHE A 195 -0.71 26.13 -4.45
CA PHE A 195 0.04 26.74 -3.36
C PHE A 195 -0.05 25.89 -2.07
N ALA A 196 -1.25 25.44 -1.71
CA ALA A 196 -1.48 24.58 -0.56
C ALA A 196 -0.73 23.23 -0.68
N ALA A 197 -0.76 22.62 -1.87
CA ALA A 197 -0.05 21.36 -2.13
C ALA A 197 1.47 21.53 -2.01
N GLU A 198 2.01 22.66 -2.48
CA GLU A 198 3.46 22.94 -2.38
C GLU A 198 3.89 23.19 -0.93
N ILE A 199 3.12 23.98 -0.16
CA ILE A 199 3.37 24.15 1.29
C ILE A 199 3.40 22.79 1.99
N PHE A 200 2.41 21.93 1.73
CA PHE A 200 2.36 20.59 2.31
C PHE A 200 3.59 19.77 1.94
N ARG A 201 3.98 19.78 0.67
CA ARG A 201 5.16 19.10 0.17
C ARG A 201 6.43 19.60 0.86
N LEU A 202 6.67 20.92 0.87
CA LEU A 202 7.83 21.53 1.49
C LEU A 202 7.90 21.27 3.00
N THR A 203 6.75 21.31 3.68
CA THR A 203 6.64 20.96 5.09
C THR A 203 7.12 19.52 5.35
N ASN A 204 6.70 18.57 4.52
CA ASN A 204 7.12 17.17 4.66
C ASN A 204 8.60 16.96 4.29
N VAL A 205 9.11 17.69 3.30
CA VAL A 205 10.55 17.69 2.98
C VAL A 205 11.37 18.16 4.19
N GLU A 206 10.95 19.24 4.84
CA GLU A 206 11.68 19.79 5.97
C GLU A 206 11.57 18.87 7.20
N ARG A 207 10.39 18.37 7.51
CA ARG A 207 10.19 17.40 8.60
C ARG A 207 11.04 16.14 8.41
N ALA A 208 11.14 15.64 7.17
CA ALA A 208 11.97 14.48 6.86
C ALA A 208 13.47 14.73 7.10
N LYS A 209 13.99 15.93 6.80
CA LYS A 209 15.37 16.31 7.10
C LYS A 209 15.69 16.27 8.61
N HIS A 210 14.70 16.63 9.43
CA HIS A 210 14.83 16.66 10.89
C HIS A 210 14.40 15.35 11.57
N GLY A 211 14.06 14.32 10.81
CA GLY A 211 13.66 13.01 11.36
C GLY A 211 12.26 12.99 11.97
N GLU A 212 11.47 14.04 11.78
CA GLU A 212 10.13 14.19 12.31
C GLU A 212 9.10 13.36 11.53
N PRO A 213 8.02 12.87 12.17
CA PRO A 213 6.92 12.23 11.48
C PRO A 213 6.32 13.13 10.41
N LEU A 214 6.03 12.54 9.23
CA LEU A 214 5.42 13.29 8.14
C LEU A 214 3.95 13.59 8.47
N VAL A 215 3.49 14.79 8.10
CA VAL A 215 2.07 15.12 8.12
C VAL A 215 1.37 14.42 6.96
N GLN A 216 0.14 14.00 7.18
CA GLN A 216 -0.72 13.38 6.17
C GLN A 216 -1.84 14.33 5.79
N THR A 217 -2.25 14.30 4.53
CA THR A 217 -3.43 15.05 4.09
C THR A 217 -4.70 14.31 4.52
N ASN A 218 -5.71 15.09 4.87
CA ASN A 218 -7.07 14.62 5.09
C ASN A 218 -7.99 15.57 4.32
N ASN A 219 -8.88 15.03 3.49
CA ASN A 219 -9.75 15.83 2.62
C ASN A 219 -10.66 16.79 3.40
N ASP A 220 -11.14 16.38 4.59
CA ASP A 220 -11.97 17.23 5.42
C ASP A 220 -11.16 18.37 6.04
N LEU A 221 -9.95 18.08 6.52
CA LEU A 221 -9.02 19.10 7.03
C LEU A 221 -8.59 20.06 5.92
N ASN A 222 -8.30 19.56 4.70
CA ASN A 222 -7.95 20.42 3.57
C ASN A 222 -9.10 21.37 3.20
N ARG A 223 -10.34 20.85 3.14
CA ARG A 223 -11.53 21.66 2.88
C ARG A 223 -11.71 22.72 3.97
N ALA A 224 -11.61 22.34 5.24
CA ALA A 224 -11.70 23.25 6.36
C ALA A 224 -10.62 24.34 6.32
N ALA A 225 -9.37 23.98 6.01
CA ALA A 225 -8.27 24.92 5.88
C ALA A 225 -8.48 25.94 4.74
N MET A 226 -8.95 25.47 3.57
CA MET A 226 -9.25 26.34 2.42
C MET A 226 -10.40 27.30 2.72
N GLU A 227 -11.46 26.82 3.36
CA GLU A 227 -12.56 27.68 3.77
C GLU A 227 -12.10 28.71 4.79
N ARG A 228 -11.31 28.29 5.76
CA ARG A 228 -10.74 29.17 6.78
C ARG A 228 -9.79 30.22 6.18
N ALA A 229 -8.98 29.87 5.20
CA ALA A 229 -8.12 30.82 4.48
C ALA A 229 -8.93 31.93 3.79
N LYS A 230 -10.07 31.59 3.17
CA LYS A 230 -10.99 32.55 2.57
C LYS A 230 -11.60 33.49 3.62
N GLU A 231 -12.04 32.97 4.75
CA GLU A 231 -12.57 33.76 5.85
C GLU A 231 -11.54 34.76 6.41
N ILE A 232 -10.29 34.31 6.61
CA ILE A 232 -9.19 35.12 7.12
C ILE A 232 -8.81 36.23 6.13
N SER A 233 -8.93 36.00 4.82
CA SER A 233 -8.67 37.02 3.80
C SER A 233 -9.68 38.20 3.87
N ILE A 234 -10.88 37.94 4.38
CA ILE A 234 -11.93 38.97 4.59
C ILE A 234 -11.71 39.66 5.93
N LYS A 235 -11.48 38.88 6.98
CA LYS A 235 -11.25 39.39 8.34
C LYS A 235 -10.33 38.46 9.11
N PHE A 236 -9.15 38.94 9.47
CA PHE A 236 -8.22 38.19 10.32
C PHE A 236 -8.76 38.14 11.76
N SER A 237 -9.29 36.98 12.15
CA SER A 237 -9.89 36.72 13.47
C SER A 237 -9.83 35.24 13.81
N HIS A 238 -9.79 34.90 15.10
CA HIS A 238 -9.99 33.51 15.58
C HIS A 238 -11.47 33.12 15.62
N THR A 239 -12.38 34.07 15.47
CA THR A 239 -13.83 33.86 15.35
C THR A 239 -14.20 33.89 13.88
N ARG A 240 -14.99 32.94 13.43
CA ARG A 240 -15.51 32.88 12.04
C ARG A 240 -16.48 34.01 11.78
N PRO A 241 -16.77 34.35 10.49
CA PRO A 241 -17.75 35.38 10.14
C PRO A 241 -19.16 35.15 10.69
N ASP A 242 -19.53 33.88 10.91
CA ASP A 242 -20.80 33.47 11.51
C ASP A 242 -20.84 33.58 13.05
N GLY A 243 -19.73 33.98 13.67
CA GLY A 243 -19.60 34.12 15.12
C GLY A 243 -19.16 32.82 15.85
N THR A 244 -18.96 31.71 15.13
CA THR A 244 -18.50 30.47 15.72
C THR A 244 -16.97 30.43 15.92
N ASP A 245 -16.47 29.46 16.67
CA ASP A 245 -15.03 29.22 16.85
C ASP A 245 -14.38 28.73 15.56
N SER A 246 -13.07 29.02 15.37
CA SER A 246 -12.31 28.62 14.19
C SER A 246 -12.24 27.11 13.98
N THR A 247 -12.41 26.32 15.03
CA THR A 247 -12.40 24.85 14.95
C THR A 247 -13.74 24.23 14.62
N SER A 248 -14.83 25.01 14.62
CA SER A 248 -16.20 24.53 14.31
C SER A 248 -16.41 24.12 12.85
N ILE A 249 -15.40 24.31 11.99
CA ILE A 249 -15.42 23.93 10.58
C ILE A 249 -15.00 22.45 10.36
N LEU A 250 -14.48 21.79 11.38
CA LEU A 250 -14.12 20.38 11.40
C LEU A 250 -15.34 19.56 11.80
#